data_326a80ea7b733fd325b872aa08710f8e
#
_entry.id   326a80ea7b733fd325b872aa08710f8e
#
_cell.length_a   1.000
_cell.length_b   1.000
_cell.length_c   1.000
_cell.angle_alpha   90.00
_cell.angle_beta   90.00
_cell.angle_gamma   90.00
#
_symmetry.space_group_name_H-M   'P 1'
#
loop_
_entity.id
_entity.type
_entity.pdbx_description
1 polymer ?
#
loop_
_entity_poly.entity_id
_entity_poly.type
_entity_poly.pdbx_seq_one_letter_code
_entity_poly.pdbx_strand_id
1 'polypeptide(L)'
;MNKLTDQIQAEVNKVVLGKEDIVRKVLLAILAQGHVLLEDVPGVGKTTLAKAFSKTLGLDSKRVQFTSDTLPSDIIGLSVFDKADGRLKYQSGAIMTNLLLADEINRTSSKTQSALLEAMEELQVTVDGVTRPLPKPFIVLATENPVGSAGTQMLPASQLDRFMLQLSMGYPNRASTAALLKDRHHVDPLSACQTVTSPAELEKLIAEVSNIHVADRIYDYIAELVDLTRSNAYVTLGVSPRGALAVTRAAKANAYLEGRDYVIPDDVCAVFPDVCVHRLILNSKARLQDYTAALILQNVLTSVQKPDVREFSSK
;
A
#
# COMPACT_ATOMS: atom_id res chain seq x y z
N MET A 1 -12.27 3.40 -19.53
CA MET A 1 -11.36 4.05 -18.57
C MET A 1 -12.14 5.07 -17.77
N ASN A 2 -11.99 5.09 -16.46
CA ASN A 2 -12.65 6.10 -15.64
C ASN A 2 -11.86 7.41 -15.75
N LYS A 3 -12.48 8.43 -16.35
CA LYS A 3 -11.84 9.73 -16.63
C LYS A 3 -11.19 10.37 -15.38
N LEU A 4 -11.77 10.12 -14.19
CA LEU A 4 -11.25 10.69 -12.95
C LEU A 4 -9.97 9.98 -12.49
N THR A 5 -9.88 8.65 -12.61
CA THR A 5 -8.65 7.91 -12.26
C THR A 5 -7.48 8.27 -13.17
N ASP A 6 -7.74 8.52 -14.46
CA ASP A 6 -6.73 8.98 -15.40
C ASP A 6 -6.24 10.39 -15.05
N GLN A 7 -7.15 11.28 -14.66
CA GLN A 7 -6.81 12.63 -14.20
C GLN A 7 -5.95 12.60 -12.91
N ILE A 8 -6.31 11.73 -11.94
CA ILE A 8 -5.52 11.55 -10.72
C ILE A 8 -4.08 11.12 -11.06
N GLN A 9 -3.94 10.10 -11.91
CA GLN A 9 -2.61 9.62 -12.32
C GLN A 9 -1.81 10.71 -13.05
N ALA A 10 -2.46 11.42 -13.96
CA ALA A 10 -1.82 12.50 -14.72
C ALA A 10 -1.31 13.63 -13.81
N GLU A 11 -2.09 14.03 -12.79
CA GLU A 11 -1.68 15.06 -11.83
C GLU A 11 -0.49 14.60 -10.97
N VAL A 12 -0.54 13.38 -10.44
CA VAL A 12 0.57 12.84 -9.63
C VAL A 12 1.84 12.68 -10.49
N ASN A 13 1.72 12.25 -11.74
CA ASN A 13 2.85 12.07 -12.65
C ASN A 13 3.54 13.38 -13.05
N LYS A 14 2.89 14.55 -12.93
CA LYS A 14 3.57 15.86 -13.08
C LYS A 14 4.67 16.07 -12.06
N VAL A 15 4.50 15.47 -10.87
CA VAL A 15 5.39 15.65 -9.72
C VAL A 15 6.36 14.48 -9.57
N VAL A 16 5.88 13.26 -9.83
CA VAL A 16 6.64 12.00 -9.64
C VAL A 16 7.05 11.48 -11.02
N LEU A 17 8.17 11.99 -11.51
CA LEU A 17 8.63 11.73 -12.88
C LEU A 17 9.22 10.33 -13.05
N GLY A 18 8.82 9.63 -14.12
CA GLY A 18 9.36 8.33 -14.53
C GLY A 18 9.02 7.18 -13.57
N LYS A 19 7.89 7.28 -12.86
CA LYS A 19 7.38 6.27 -11.93
C LYS A 19 5.88 6.01 -12.15
N GLU A 20 5.45 6.06 -13.39
CA GLU A 20 4.04 5.95 -13.79
C GLU A 20 3.43 4.63 -13.29
N ASP A 21 4.18 3.53 -13.35
CA ASP A 21 3.75 2.22 -12.84
C ASP A 21 3.53 2.24 -11.31
N ILE A 22 4.45 2.86 -10.56
CA ILE A 22 4.32 3.00 -9.10
C ILE A 22 3.12 3.88 -8.74
N VAL A 23 2.93 4.99 -9.45
CA VAL A 23 1.77 5.87 -9.25
C VAL A 23 0.48 5.09 -9.49
N ARG A 24 0.41 4.30 -10.57
CA ARG A 24 -0.73 3.44 -10.87
C ARG A 24 -0.99 2.41 -9.78
N LYS A 25 0.05 1.72 -9.29
CA LYS A 25 -0.06 0.70 -8.23
C LYS A 25 -0.47 1.30 -6.88
N VAL A 26 0.04 2.48 -6.53
CA VAL A 26 -0.40 3.18 -5.30
C VAL A 26 -1.86 3.61 -5.42
N LEU A 27 -2.30 4.15 -6.56
CA LEU A 27 -3.72 4.46 -6.78
C LEU A 27 -4.59 3.21 -6.70
N LEU A 28 -4.15 2.09 -7.29
CA LEU A 28 -4.80 0.79 -7.18
C LEU A 28 -4.98 0.38 -5.72
N ALA A 29 -3.93 0.49 -4.89
CA ALA A 29 -4.01 0.16 -3.47
C ALA A 29 -5.00 1.07 -2.72
N ILE A 30 -5.00 2.38 -3.01
CA ILE A 30 -5.94 3.35 -2.43
C ILE A 30 -7.39 2.94 -2.75
N LEU A 31 -7.68 2.63 -4.02
CA LEU A 31 -9.00 2.22 -4.48
C LEU A 31 -9.44 0.86 -3.90
N ALA A 32 -8.48 -0.03 -3.63
CA ALA A 32 -8.71 -1.32 -2.98
C ALA A 32 -8.77 -1.22 -1.44
N GLN A 33 -8.72 -0.02 -0.86
CA GLN A 33 -8.64 0.21 0.59
C GLN A 33 -7.46 -0.53 1.24
N GLY A 34 -6.31 -0.49 0.59
CA GLY A 34 -5.09 -1.13 1.05
C GLY A 34 -4.03 -0.13 1.47
N HIS A 35 -3.11 -0.59 2.31
CA HIS A 35 -1.92 0.13 2.71
C HIS A 35 -0.73 -0.35 1.90
N VAL A 36 0.24 0.52 1.67
CA VAL A 36 1.41 0.24 0.81
C VAL A 36 2.69 0.34 1.64
N LEU A 37 3.55 -0.65 1.48
CA LEU A 37 4.91 -0.65 1.98
C LEU A 37 5.88 -0.33 0.82
N LEU A 38 6.68 0.71 0.98
CA LEU A 38 7.71 1.11 0.04
C LEU A 38 9.08 0.71 0.59
N GLU A 39 9.67 -0.33 0.01
CA GLU A 39 11.02 -0.79 0.38
C GLU A 39 12.04 -0.18 -0.58
N ASP A 40 12.79 0.83 -0.10
CA ASP A 40 13.73 1.56 -0.93
C ASP A 40 14.79 2.30 -0.14
N VAL A 41 15.88 2.61 -0.83
CA VAL A 41 16.91 3.51 -0.33
C VAL A 41 16.36 4.93 -0.07
N PRO A 42 16.97 5.70 0.83
CA PRO A 42 16.60 7.08 1.07
C PRO A 42 16.72 7.95 -0.19
N GLY A 43 15.87 8.99 -0.30
CA GLY A 43 16.01 10.02 -1.34
C GLY A 43 15.34 9.73 -2.69
N VAL A 44 14.66 8.61 -2.88
CA VAL A 44 14.00 8.26 -4.17
C VAL A 44 12.66 8.97 -4.44
N GLY A 45 12.20 9.82 -3.51
CA GLY A 45 10.98 10.61 -3.72
C GLY A 45 9.71 10.10 -3.02
N LYS A 46 9.84 9.19 -2.03
CA LYS A 46 8.69 8.64 -1.26
C LYS A 46 7.80 9.72 -0.65
N THR A 47 8.39 10.72 -0.02
CA THR A 47 7.66 11.86 0.57
C THR A 47 6.95 12.70 -0.49
N THR A 48 7.58 12.88 -1.65
CA THR A 48 6.99 13.61 -2.78
C THR A 48 5.78 12.88 -3.33
N LEU A 49 5.85 11.55 -3.47
CA LEU A 49 4.74 10.69 -3.89
C LEU A 49 3.53 10.82 -2.94
N ALA A 50 3.75 10.70 -1.62
CA ALA A 50 2.68 10.83 -0.63
C ALA A 50 2.02 12.21 -0.66
N LYS A 51 2.80 13.29 -0.76
CA LYS A 51 2.30 14.66 -0.84
C LYS A 51 1.54 14.91 -2.16
N ALA A 52 2.01 14.35 -3.28
CA ALA A 52 1.33 14.47 -4.56
C ALA A 52 -0.05 13.80 -4.50
N PHE A 53 -0.14 12.57 -3.97
CA PHE A 53 -1.42 11.90 -3.77
C PHE A 53 -2.34 12.67 -2.82
N SER A 54 -1.84 13.10 -1.66
CA SER A 54 -2.63 13.87 -0.70
C SER A 54 -3.25 15.11 -1.35
N LYS A 55 -2.45 15.89 -2.08
CA LYS A 55 -2.90 17.11 -2.75
C LYS A 55 -3.90 16.82 -3.88
N THR A 56 -3.58 15.85 -4.74
CA THR A 56 -4.44 15.48 -5.88
C THR A 56 -5.80 14.95 -5.41
N LEU A 57 -5.82 14.16 -4.33
CA LEU A 57 -7.02 13.54 -3.78
C LEU A 57 -7.77 14.44 -2.78
N GLY A 58 -7.26 15.64 -2.46
CA GLY A 58 -7.86 16.53 -1.48
C GLY A 58 -7.88 15.94 -0.06
N LEU A 59 -6.92 15.10 0.29
CA LEU A 59 -6.84 14.41 1.57
C LEU A 59 -5.98 15.18 2.57
N ASP A 60 -6.41 15.19 3.83
CA ASP A 60 -5.51 15.56 4.92
C ASP A 60 -4.39 14.54 5.04
N SER A 61 -3.16 15.02 5.20
CA SER A 61 -1.99 14.14 5.33
C SER A 61 -1.06 14.56 6.45
N LYS A 62 -0.49 13.55 7.09
CA LYS A 62 0.58 13.72 8.08
C LYS A 62 1.77 12.85 7.72
N ARG A 63 2.96 13.29 8.13
CA ARG A 63 4.19 12.50 8.03
C ARG A 63 4.74 12.28 9.42
N VAL A 64 5.09 11.03 9.71
CA VAL A 64 5.85 10.64 10.90
C VAL A 64 7.14 10.01 10.45
N GLN A 65 8.27 10.57 10.90
CA GLN A 65 9.58 9.95 10.78
C GLN A 65 9.78 9.06 12.00
N PHE A 66 9.79 7.75 11.81
CA PHE A 66 9.98 6.82 12.91
C PHE A 66 11.45 6.76 13.34
N THR A 67 11.66 6.78 14.65
CA THR A 67 12.97 6.65 15.31
C THR A 67 12.84 5.73 16.51
N SER A 68 13.96 5.40 17.17
CA SER A 68 13.96 4.65 18.44
C SER A 68 13.12 5.30 19.54
N ASP A 69 12.96 6.62 19.48
CA ASP A 69 12.30 7.42 20.51
C ASP A 69 10.81 7.66 20.24
N THR A 70 10.33 7.26 19.05
CA THR A 70 8.90 7.39 18.71
C THR A 70 8.04 6.49 19.59
N LEU A 71 7.07 7.08 20.28
CA LEU A 71 6.17 6.38 21.20
C LEU A 71 4.85 5.99 20.53
N PRO A 72 4.15 4.95 21.01
CA PRO A 72 2.79 4.64 20.55
C PRO A 72 1.82 5.84 20.66
N SER A 73 1.96 6.64 21.73
CA SER A 73 1.14 7.85 21.94
C SER A 73 1.32 8.92 20.86
N ASP A 74 2.48 8.99 20.23
CA ASP A 74 2.71 9.94 19.12
C ASP A 74 1.87 9.56 17.90
N ILE A 75 1.58 8.26 17.77
CA ILE A 75 0.80 7.71 16.66
C ILE A 75 -0.69 7.75 16.96
N ILE A 76 -1.14 7.14 18.07
CA ILE A 76 -2.56 6.97 18.37
C ILE A 76 -3.15 8.09 19.23
N GLY A 77 -2.30 8.96 19.82
CA GLY A 77 -2.71 10.01 20.73
C GLY A 77 -2.67 9.58 22.20
N LEU A 78 -2.94 10.53 23.08
CA LEU A 78 -2.98 10.34 24.52
C LEU A 78 -4.00 11.30 25.15
N SER A 79 -4.43 11.00 26.37
CA SER A 79 -5.23 11.94 27.15
C SER A 79 -4.34 12.79 28.05
N VAL A 80 -4.53 14.10 27.99
CA VAL A 80 -3.82 15.09 28.80
C VAL A 80 -4.79 15.73 29.79
N PHE A 81 -4.34 15.90 31.03
CA PHE A 81 -5.15 16.58 32.03
C PHE A 81 -5.20 18.08 31.71
N ASP A 82 -6.41 18.58 31.42
CA ASP A 82 -6.67 19.99 31.23
C ASP A 82 -6.94 20.65 32.57
N LYS A 83 -6.03 21.51 33.02
CA LYS A 83 -6.16 22.22 34.30
C LYS A 83 -7.30 23.22 34.33
N ALA A 84 -7.73 23.74 33.16
CA ALA A 84 -8.82 24.70 33.08
C ALA A 84 -10.19 24.05 33.35
N ASP A 85 -10.38 22.84 32.84
CA ASP A 85 -11.64 22.10 32.95
C ASP A 85 -11.62 21.00 34.03
N GLY A 86 -10.44 20.69 34.59
CA GLY A 86 -10.26 19.61 35.55
C GLY A 86 -10.54 18.21 34.96
N ARG A 87 -10.43 18.02 33.64
CA ARG A 87 -10.77 16.78 32.92
C ARG A 87 -9.63 16.32 32.03
N LEU A 88 -9.63 15.00 31.76
CA LEU A 88 -8.77 14.45 30.72
C LEU A 88 -9.34 14.80 29.33
N LYS A 89 -8.51 15.40 28.50
CA LYS A 89 -8.82 15.70 27.09
C LYS A 89 -7.93 14.88 26.18
N TYR A 90 -8.54 14.19 25.21
CA TYR A 90 -7.79 13.47 24.20
C TYR A 90 -7.09 14.43 23.26
N GLN A 91 -5.78 14.26 23.16
CA GLN A 91 -4.93 14.91 22.14
C GLN A 91 -4.68 13.89 21.04
N SER A 92 -5.13 14.20 19.82
CA SER A 92 -5.04 13.30 18.69
C SER A 92 -3.59 13.06 18.24
N GLY A 93 -3.26 11.79 18.03
CA GLY A 93 -1.98 11.41 17.44
C GLY A 93 -1.89 11.67 15.94
N ALA A 94 -0.77 11.26 15.36
CA ALA A 94 -0.50 11.46 13.94
C ALA A 94 -1.47 10.68 13.04
N ILE A 95 -2.00 9.55 13.51
CA ILE A 95 -2.86 8.66 12.73
C ILE A 95 -4.24 9.25 12.40
N MET A 96 -4.66 10.29 13.15
CA MET A 96 -5.91 11.00 12.86
C MET A 96 -5.74 11.90 11.65
N THR A 97 -5.74 11.29 10.48
CA THR A 97 -5.55 11.88 9.14
C THR A 97 -6.06 10.90 8.07
N ASN A 98 -6.26 11.36 6.84
CA ASN A 98 -6.66 10.48 5.73
C ASN A 98 -5.48 9.71 5.12
N LEU A 99 -4.34 10.39 4.95
CA LEU A 99 -3.13 9.78 4.41
C LEU A 99 -1.97 9.96 5.39
N LEU A 100 -1.46 8.85 5.92
CA LEU A 100 -0.30 8.85 6.79
C LEU A 100 0.93 8.36 6.01
N LEU A 101 1.96 9.20 5.90
CA LEU A 101 3.29 8.75 5.51
C LEU A 101 4.06 8.31 6.77
N ALA A 102 4.17 7.00 6.94
CA ALA A 102 4.93 6.37 8.02
C ALA A 102 6.36 6.08 7.54
N ASP A 103 7.29 7.02 7.76
CA ASP A 103 8.62 6.96 7.18
C ASP A 103 9.59 6.21 8.09
N GLU A 104 10.27 5.19 7.54
CA GLU A 104 11.23 4.32 8.23
C GLU A 104 10.62 3.56 9.44
N ILE A 105 9.48 2.90 9.24
CA ILE A 105 8.75 2.20 10.32
C ILE A 105 9.57 1.10 11.01
N ASN A 106 10.61 0.58 10.34
CA ASN A 106 11.51 -0.43 10.89
C ASN A 106 12.59 0.15 11.84
N ARG A 107 12.56 1.46 12.15
CA ARG A 107 13.49 2.10 13.11
C ARG A 107 12.89 2.32 14.48
N THR A 108 11.63 2.02 14.69
CA THR A 108 10.96 2.20 15.98
C THR A 108 10.77 0.88 16.72
N SER A 109 10.33 0.96 17.98
CA SER A 109 10.05 -0.21 18.81
C SER A 109 8.89 -1.04 18.25
N SER A 110 8.89 -2.35 18.55
CA SER A 110 7.78 -3.25 18.18
C SER A 110 6.43 -2.83 18.78
N LYS A 111 6.42 -2.13 19.91
CA LYS A 111 5.20 -1.58 20.53
C LYS A 111 4.59 -0.47 19.65
N THR A 112 5.42 0.44 19.16
CA THR A 112 4.98 1.54 18.31
C THR A 112 4.53 1.01 16.93
N GLN A 113 5.27 0.04 16.36
CA GLN A 113 4.86 -0.66 15.15
C GLN A 113 3.48 -1.32 15.34
N SER A 114 3.27 -2.05 16.45
CA SER A 114 1.99 -2.71 16.73
C SER A 114 0.84 -1.73 16.84
N ALA A 115 1.03 -0.58 17.49
CA ALA A 115 -0.01 0.45 17.61
C ALA A 115 -0.45 1.01 16.25
N LEU A 116 0.51 1.29 15.36
CA LEU A 116 0.20 1.70 13.98
C LEU A 116 -0.55 0.60 13.22
N LEU A 117 -0.04 -0.62 13.25
CA LEU A 117 -0.56 -1.72 12.45
C LEU A 117 -1.92 -2.22 12.96
N GLU A 118 -2.19 -2.13 14.27
CA GLU A 118 -3.52 -2.40 14.83
C GLU A 118 -4.54 -1.37 14.31
N ALA A 119 -4.20 -0.10 14.38
CA ALA A 119 -5.08 0.96 13.89
C ALA A 119 -5.32 0.90 12.37
N MET A 120 -4.33 0.43 11.59
CA MET A 120 -4.50 0.16 10.15
C MET A 120 -5.52 -0.94 9.88
N GLU A 121 -5.57 -1.96 10.73
CA GLU A 121 -6.49 -3.09 10.57
C GLU A 121 -7.90 -2.77 11.06
N GLU A 122 -7.98 -2.20 12.27
CA GLU A 122 -9.24 -1.93 12.94
C GLU A 122 -9.94 -0.64 12.45
N LEU A 123 -9.23 0.22 11.71
CA LEU A 123 -9.67 1.55 11.27
C LEU A 123 -10.21 2.42 12.42
N GLN A 124 -9.67 2.20 13.60
CA GLN A 124 -10.00 2.91 14.85
C GLN A 124 -8.84 2.86 15.83
N VAL A 125 -8.87 3.75 16.81
CA VAL A 125 -7.93 3.74 17.94
C VAL A 125 -8.70 3.76 19.26
N THR A 126 -8.21 3.03 20.27
CA THR A 126 -8.78 3.05 21.62
C THR A 126 -7.76 3.64 22.59
N VAL A 127 -8.10 4.77 23.20
CA VAL A 127 -7.27 5.46 24.19
C VAL A 127 -8.12 5.69 25.44
N ASP A 128 -7.64 5.25 26.60
CA ASP A 128 -8.32 5.33 27.90
C ASP A 128 -9.76 4.76 27.87
N GLY A 129 -9.94 3.63 27.19
CA GLY A 129 -11.23 2.95 27.06
C GLY A 129 -12.23 3.61 26.12
N VAL A 130 -11.83 4.68 25.41
CA VAL A 130 -12.69 5.36 24.42
C VAL A 130 -12.19 5.05 23.03
N THR A 131 -13.02 4.38 22.24
CA THR A 131 -12.75 4.06 20.84
C THR A 131 -13.12 5.22 19.91
N ARG A 132 -12.24 5.56 19.01
CA ARG A 132 -12.38 6.65 18.04
C ARG A 132 -12.12 6.13 16.63
N PRO A 133 -13.06 6.25 15.69
CA PRO A 133 -12.85 5.86 14.31
C PRO A 133 -11.81 6.77 13.65
N LEU A 134 -11.04 6.20 12.71
CA LEU A 134 -10.15 6.98 11.86
C LEU A 134 -10.92 7.74 10.77
N PRO A 135 -10.38 8.86 10.26
CA PRO A 135 -10.95 9.53 9.10
C PRO A 135 -11.07 8.60 7.89
N LYS A 136 -12.10 8.76 7.07
CA LYS A 136 -12.30 7.98 5.84
C LYS A 136 -12.07 8.86 4.60
N PRO A 137 -11.46 8.32 3.54
CA PRO A 137 -10.70 7.07 3.53
C PRO A 137 -9.43 7.18 4.39
N PHE A 138 -8.92 6.06 4.92
CA PHE A 138 -7.67 6.01 5.68
C PHE A 138 -6.63 5.17 4.94
N ILE A 139 -5.49 5.77 4.62
CA ILE A 139 -4.41 5.16 3.85
C ILE A 139 -3.08 5.37 4.55
N VAL A 140 -2.27 4.32 4.64
CA VAL A 140 -0.89 4.40 5.10
C VAL A 140 0.05 4.07 3.93
N LEU A 141 0.95 4.99 3.65
CA LEU A 141 2.15 4.75 2.86
C LEU A 141 3.30 4.60 3.85
N ALA A 142 3.71 3.38 4.12
CA ALA A 142 4.84 3.12 4.99
C ALA A 142 6.11 2.97 4.18
N THR A 143 7.25 3.37 4.76
CA THR A 143 8.54 3.12 4.16
C THR A 143 9.41 2.30 5.09
N GLU A 144 10.22 1.43 4.53
CA GLU A 144 11.31 0.79 5.25
C GLU A 144 12.62 0.90 4.45
N ASN A 145 13.72 0.91 5.18
CA ASN A 145 15.03 0.82 4.58
C ASN A 145 15.41 -0.66 4.43
N PRO A 146 16.13 -1.03 3.36
CA PRO A 146 16.60 -2.40 3.18
C PRO A 146 17.34 -2.92 4.40
N VAL A 147 17.25 -4.22 4.61
CA VAL A 147 17.90 -4.95 5.70
C VAL A 147 19.41 -4.65 5.73
N GLY A 148 19.94 -4.36 6.93
CA GLY A 148 21.38 -4.07 7.10
C GLY A 148 21.70 -2.60 7.43
N SER A 149 20.71 -1.70 7.41
CA SER A 149 20.86 -0.33 7.92
C SER A 149 21.00 -0.35 9.46
N ALA A 150 21.95 0.42 10.00
CA ALA A 150 22.15 0.48 11.45
C ALA A 150 20.88 0.94 12.19
N GLY A 151 20.50 0.22 13.24
CA GLY A 151 19.34 0.55 14.07
C GLY A 151 17.97 0.18 13.48
N THR A 152 17.92 -0.69 12.48
CA THR A 152 16.65 -1.20 11.92
C THR A 152 16.27 -2.54 12.54
N GLN A 153 14.98 -2.74 12.79
CA GLN A 153 14.38 -4.01 13.21
C GLN A 153 13.46 -4.52 12.10
N MET A 154 13.63 -5.76 11.67
CA MET A 154 12.73 -6.35 10.66
C MET A 154 11.30 -6.41 11.19
N LEU A 155 10.35 -6.05 10.36
CA LEU A 155 8.94 -6.28 10.62
C LEU A 155 8.66 -7.79 10.61
N PRO A 156 7.99 -8.35 11.64
CA PRO A 156 7.53 -9.73 11.61
C PRO A 156 6.59 -10.00 10.42
N ALA A 157 6.60 -11.21 9.90
CA ALA A 157 5.74 -11.61 8.77
C ALA A 157 4.24 -11.32 9.00
N SER A 158 3.75 -11.50 10.24
CA SER A 158 2.37 -11.19 10.62
C SER A 158 2.05 -9.69 10.56
N GLN A 159 3.05 -8.84 10.65
CA GLN A 159 2.92 -7.39 10.51
C GLN A 159 3.02 -6.96 9.05
N LEU A 160 3.93 -7.56 8.29
CA LEU A 160 4.04 -7.35 6.83
C LEU A 160 2.75 -7.73 6.11
N ASP A 161 2.08 -8.79 6.53
CA ASP A 161 0.81 -9.27 5.94
C ASP A 161 -0.35 -8.24 5.99
N ARG A 162 -0.22 -7.17 6.80
CA ARG A 162 -1.20 -6.06 6.88
C ARG A 162 -1.08 -5.06 5.74
N PHE A 163 0.07 -4.99 5.09
CA PHE A 163 0.22 -4.18 3.88
C PHE A 163 -0.36 -4.92 2.68
N MET A 164 -1.12 -4.23 1.86
CA MET A 164 -1.69 -4.82 0.64
C MET A 164 -0.62 -5.07 -0.40
N LEU A 165 0.20 -4.07 -0.68
CA LEU A 165 1.29 -4.12 -1.66
C LEU A 165 2.62 -3.81 -1.00
N GLN A 166 3.67 -4.49 -1.46
CA GLN A 166 5.05 -4.07 -1.27
C GLN A 166 5.61 -3.64 -2.63
N LEU A 167 6.10 -2.40 -2.70
CA LEU A 167 6.59 -1.80 -3.92
C LEU A 167 7.99 -1.23 -3.72
N SER A 168 8.78 -1.18 -4.79
CA SER A 168 10.05 -0.47 -4.84
C SER A 168 9.99 0.61 -5.90
N MET A 169 10.28 1.85 -5.53
CA MET A 169 10.37 2.96 -6.50
C MET A 169 11.66 2.87 -7.32
N GLY A 170 12.75 2.39 -6.70
CA GLY A 170 14.07 2.38 -7.30
C GLY A 170 14.58 3.78 -7.68
N TYR A 171 15.78 3.87 -8.21
CA TYR A 171 16.30 5.13 -8.73
C TYR A 171 15.55 5.58 -9.99
N PRO A 172 15.41 6.90 -10.22
CA PRO A 172 14.91 7.40 -11.49
C PRO A 172 15.89 7.05 -12.62
N ASN A 173 15.37 6.82 -13.82
CA ASN A 173 16.21 6.61 -14.99
C ASN A 173 16.97 7.91 -15.37
N ARG A 174 17.93 7.80 -16.29
CA ARG A 174 18.78 8.94 -16.71
C ARG A 174 17.96 10.15 -17.23
N ALA A 175 16.91 9.88 -18.01
CA ALA A 175 16.08 10.94 -18.58
C ALA A 175 15.29 11.66 -17.48
N SER A 176 14.66 10.91 -16.56
CA SER A 176 13.94 11.46 -15.41
C SER A 176 14.87 12.22 -14.46
N THR A 177 16.10 11.72 -14.23
CA THR A 177 17.12 12.43 -13.43
C THR A 177 17.49 13.76 -14.09
N ALA A 178 17.70 13.78 -15.41
CA ALA A 178 18.01 15.03 -16.11
C ALA A 178 16.84 16.04 -16.06
N ALA A 179 15.59 15.57 -16.17
CA ALA A 179 14.41 16.40 -16.00
C ALA A 179 14.33 16.98 -14.57
N LEU A 180 14.51 16.12 -13.53
CA LEU A 180 14.56 16.56 -12.14
C LEU A 180 15.60 17.66 -11.89
N LEU A 181 16.79 17.53 -12.49
CA LEU A 181 17.85 18.55 -12.35
C LEU A 181 17.49 19.86 -13.03
N LYS A 182 16.76 19.84 -14.15
CA LYS A 182 16.31 21.03 -14.85
C LYS A 182 15.16 21.75 -14.14
N ASP A 183 14.17 21.01 -13.67
CA ASP A 183 12.90 21.57 -13.22
C ASP A 183 12.92 22.01 -11.76
N ARG A 184 13.76 21.38 -10.90
CA ARG A 184 13.77 21.66 -9.45
C ARG A 184 14.62 22.87 -9.01
N HIS A 185 15.29 23.57 -9.94
CA HIS A 185 16.06 24.73 -9.58
C HIS A 185 15.22 25.98 -9.24
N HIS A 186 13.95 26.05 -9.69
CA HIS A 186 13.17 27.28 -9.63
C HIS A 186 11.76 27.18 -9.06
N VAL A 187 11.12 25.98 -9.04
CA VAL A 187 9.72 25.82 -8.62
C VAL A 187 9.54 24.54 -7.79
N ASP A 188 8.78 24.64 -6.70
CA ASP A 188 8.31 23.44 -5.99
C ASP A 188 7.39 22.64 -6.92
N PRO A 189 7.75 21.40 -7.31
CA PRO A 189 6.93 20.60 -8.22
C PRO A 189 5.52 20.36 -7.68
N LEU A 190 5.33 20.35 -6.37
CA LEU A 190 4.00 20.24 -5.76
C LEU A 190 3.09 21.43 -6.10
N SER A 191 3.64 22.60 -6.46
CA SER A 191 2.82 23.74 -6.88
C SER A 191 2.07 23.49 -8.18
N ALA A 192 2.61 22.66 -9.08
CA ALA A 192 1.98 22.29 -10.36
C ALA A 192 0.85 21.27 -10.22
N CYS A 193 0.78 20.56 -9.09
CA CYS A 193 -0.24 19.56 -8.84
C CYS A 193 -1.54 20.21 -8.38
N GLN A 194 -2.67 19.81 -8.96
CA GLN A 194 -4.00 20.31 -8.61
C GLN A 194 -4.81 19.24 -7.89
N THR A 195 -5.74 19.68 -7.04
CA THR A 195 -6.75 18.81 -6.45
C THR A 195 -7.81 18.53 -7.52
N VAL A 196 -8.06 17.24 -7.80
CA VAL A 196 -9.01 16.81 -8.84
C VAL A 196 -10.18 16.01 -8.29
N THR A 197 -10.15 15.67 -7.01
CA THR A 197 -11.23 14.96 -6.32
C THR A 197 -11.28 15.35 -4.84
N SER A 198 -12.29 14.88 -4.15
CA SER A 198 -12.50 15.09 -2.71
C SER A 198 -12.54 13.74 -1.97
N PRO A 199 -12.38 13.72 -0.63
CA PRO A 199 -12.54 12.50 0.16
C PRO A 199 -13.87 11.77 -0.12
N ALA A 200 -14.97 12.51 -0.24
CA ALA A 200 -16.30 11.94 -0.52
C ALA A 200 -16.42 11.33 -1.91
N GLU A 201 -15.78 11.92 -2.93
CA GLU A 201 -15.73 11.34 -4.28
C GLU A 201 -14.82 10.12 -4.33
N LEU A 202 -13.70 10.15 -3.61
CA LEU A 202 -12.81 9.00 -3.50
C LEU A 202 -13.51 7.81 -2.82
N GLU A 203 -14.32 8.05 -1.78
CA GLU A 203 -15.15 6.99 -1.15
C GLU A 203 -16.15 6.38 -2.15
N LYS A 204 -16.73 7.17 -3.05
CA LYS A 204 -17.60 6.64 -4.13
C LYS A 204 -16.82 5.75 -5.09
N LEU A 205 -15.63 6.16 -5.52
CA LEU A 205 -14.75 5.32 -6.37
C LEU A 205 -14.40 4.00 -5.68
N ILE A 206 -14.07 4.04 -4.40
CA ILE A 206 -13.80 2.86 -3.58
C ILE A 206 -15.02 1.93 -3.52
N ALA A 207 -16.21 2.49 -3.35
CA ALA A 207 -17.46 1.72 -3.37
C ALA A 207 -17.72 1.08 -4.74
N GLU A 208 -17.49 1.80 -5.85
CA GLU A 208 -17.59 1.26 -7.21
C GLU A 208 -16.63 0.09 -7.40
N VAL A 209 -15.36 0.23 -6.99
CA VAL A 209 -14.35 -0.85 -7.06
C VAL A 209 -14.79 -2.06 -6.24
N SER A 210 -15.38 -1.87 -5.05
CA SER A 210 -15.85 -2.98 -4.22
C SER A 210 -16.95 -3.81 -4.89
N ASN A 211 -17.73 -3.19 -5.79
CA ASN A 211 -18.84 -3.81 -6.52
C ASN A 211 -18.41 -4.48 -7.85
N ILE A 212 -17.14 -4.39 -8.24
CA ILE A 212 -16.61 -5.08 -9.42
C ILE A 212 -16.89 -6.59 -9.30
N HIS A 213 -17.47 -7.16 -10.34
CA HIS A 213 -17.84 -8.57 -10.36
C HIS A 213 -16.60 -9.49 -10.42
N VAL A 214 -16.66 -10.59 -9.67
CA VAL A 214 -15.63 -11.64 -9.69
C VAL A 214 -16.36 -12.98 -9.88
N ALA A 215 -16.12 -13.63 -10.99
CA ALA A 215 -16.70 -14.96 -11.26
C ALA A 215 -16.05 -16.04 -10.37
N ASP A 216 -16.80 -17.11 -10.06
CA ASP A 216 -16.32 -18.21 -9.19
C ASP A 216 -15.00 -18.80 -9.66
N ARG A 217 -14.82 -18.98 -10.96
CA ARG A 217 -13.56 -19.47 -11.55
C ARG A 217 -12.35 -18.57 -11.28
N ILE A 218 -12.54 -17.27 -11.08
CA ILE A 218 -11.45 -16.38 -10.68
C ILE A 218 -11.08 -16.62 -9.21
N TYR A 219 -12.08 -16.87 -8.34
CA TYR A 219 -11.80 -17.26 -6.96
C TYR A 219 -11.04 -18.59 -6.90
N ASP A 220 -11.44 -19.60 -7.70
CA ASP A 220 -10.75 -20.87 -7.80
C ASP A 220 -9.30 -20.68 -8.31
N TYR A 221 -9.11 -19.84 -9.32
CA TYR A 221 -7.78 -19.52 -9.84
C TYR A 221 -6.88 -18.85 -8.79
N ILE A 222 -7.41 -17.89 -8.04
CA ILE A 222 -6.67 -17.24 -6.93
C ILE A 222 -6.34 -18.28 -5.84
N ALA A 223 -7.29 -19.16 -5.49
CA ALA A 223 -7.10 -20.19 -4.48
C ALA A 223 -5.99 -21.18 -4.90
N GLU A 224 -5.98 -21.61 -6.15
CA GLU A 224 -4.94 -22.50 -6.70
C GLU A 224 -3.56 -21.84 -6.69
N LEU A 225 -3.44 -20.57 -7.14
CA LEU A 225 -2.19 -19.81 -7.07
C LEU A 225 -1.66 -19.72 -5.63
N VAL A 226 -2.54 -19.41 -4.68
CA VAL A 226 -2.19 -19.28 -3.26
C VAL A 226 -1.75 -20.63 -2.68
N ASP A 227 -2.44 -21.73 -3.00
CA ASP A 227 -2.11 -23.08 -2.52
C ASP A 227 -0.75 -23.55 -3.03
N LEU A 228 -0.42 -23.25 -4.28
CA LEU A 228 0.90 -23.54 -4.84
C LEU A 228 2.01 -22.75 -4.13
N THR A 229 1.75 -21.56 -3.57
CA THR A 229 2.75 -20.89 -2.73
C THR A 229 3.00 -21.63 -1.43
N ARG A 230 1.99 -22.29 -0.85
CA ARG A 230 2.07 -23.03 0.42
C ARG A 230 2.72 -24.38 0.26
N SER A 231 2.49 -25.05 -0.87
CA SER A 231 3.04 -26.36 -1.19
C SER A 231 4.42 -26.31 -1.86
N ASN A 232 4.97 -25.12 -2.12
CA ASN A 232 6.24 -24.94 -2.81
C ASN A 232 7.43 -25.43 -1.96
N ALA A 233 8.31 -26.23 -2.55
CA ALA A 233 9.46 -26.85 -1.88
C ALA A 233 10.51 -25.85 -1.33
N TYR A 234 10.46 -24.59 -1.75
CA TYR A 234 11.37 -23.51 -1.35
C TYR A 234 10.75 -22.53 -0.35
N VAL A 235 9.49 -22.71 0.01
CA VAL A 235 8.73 -21.83 0.89
C VAL A 235 8.49 -22.49 2.24
N THR A 236 8.75 -21.76 3.32
CA THR A 236 8.42 -22.16 4.69
C THR A 236 7.03 -21.67 5.08
N LEU A 237 6.67 -20.43 4.66
CA LEU A 237 5.36 -19.83 4.86
C LEU A 237 4.90 -19.23 3.53
N GLY A 238 3.79 -19.74 3.00
CA GLY A 238 3.12 -19.22 1.80
C GLY A 238 2.09 -18.15 2.12
N VAL A 239 1.37 -17.72 1.09
CA VAL A 239 0.38 -16.63 1.18
C VAL A 239 -0.77 -17.00 2.13
N SER A 240 -1.08 -16.10 3.06
CA SER A 240 -2.17 -16.25 4.04
C SER A 240 -3.56 -16.09 3.40
N PRO A 241 -4.66 -16.46 4.09
CA PRO A 241 -6.01 -16.12 3.65
C PRO A 241 -6.23 -14.61 3.49
N ARG A 242 -5.60 -13.78 4.36
CA ARG A 242 -5.60 -12.32 4.21
C ARG A 242 -4.94 -11.88 2.91
N GLY A 243 -3.82 -12.52 2.52
CA GLY A 243 -3.16 -12.27 1.25
C GLY A 243 -4.05 -12.64 0.05
N ALA A 244 -4.79 -13.76 0.09
CA ALA A 244 -5.75 -14.13 -0.95
C ALA A 244 -6.87 -13.08 -1.11
N LEU A 245 -7.42 -12.59 0.00
CA LEU A 245 -8.39 -11.47 -0.01
C LEU A 245 -7.78 -10.18 -0.56
N ALA A 246 -6.51 -9.90 -0.25
CA ALA A 246 -5.80 -8.75 -0.80
C ALA A 246 -5.61 -8.86 -2.32
N VAL A 247 -5.26 -10.05 -2.84
CA VAL A 247 -5.20 -10.31 -4.30
C VAL A 247 -6.55 -10.03 -4.96
N THR A 248 -7.64 -10.52 -4.38
CA THR A 248 -8.99 -10.30 -4.92
C THR A 248 -9.34 -8.82 -4.97
N ARG A 249 -9.10 -8.07 -3.88
CA ARG A 249 -9.37 -6.62 -3.83
C ARG A 249 -8.50 -5.84 -4.82
N ALA A 250 -7.23 -6.19 -4.91
CA ALA A 250 -6.30 -5.57 -5.85
C ALA A 250 -6.68 -5.86 -7.30
N ALA A 251 -7.11 -7.09 -7.63
CA ALA A 251 -7.58 -7.46 -8.97
C ALA A 251 -8.85 -6.69 -9.37
N LYS A 252 -9.80 -6.49 -8.44
CA LYS A 252 -10.96 -5.61 -8.66
C LYS A 252 -10.54 -4.18 -9.00
N ALA A 253 -9.61 -3.61 -8.23
CA ALA A 253 -9.12 -2.26 -8.49
C ALA A 253 -8.37 -2.18 -9.83
N ASN A 254 -7.62 -3.23 -10.21
CA ASN A 254 -6.98 -3.29 -11.52
C ASN A 254 -8.00 -3.33 -12.66
N ALA A 255 -9.03 -4.17 -12.58
CA ALA A 255 -10.11 -4.24 -13.57
C ALA A 255 -10.81 -2.88 -13.72
N TYR A 256 -11.08 -2.18 -12.60
CA TYR A 256 -11.66 -0.84 -12.61
C TYR A 256 -10.77 0.19 -13.31
N LEU A 257 -9.47 0.20 -13.05
CA LEU A 257 -8.52 1.07 -13.72
C LEU A 257 -8.41 0.78 -15.23
N GLU A 258 -8.65 -0.47 -15.65
CA GLU A 258 -8.75 -0.86 -17.06
C GLU A 258 -10.14 -0.56 -17.68
N GLY A 259 -11.07 0.01 -16.90
CA GLY A 259 -12.41 0.41 -17.37
C GLY A 259 -13.39 -0.75 -17.50
N ARG A 260 -13.19 -1.83 -16.73
CA ARG A 260 -14.06 -3.02 -16.71
C ARG A 260 -14.82 -3.09 -15.39
N ASP A 261 -16.01 -3.67 -15.40
CA ASP A 261 -16.84 -3.95 -14.25
C ASP A 261 -16.78 -5.43 -13.79
N TYR A 262 -15.84 -6.19 -14.34
CA TYR A 262 -15.53 -7.57 -13.99
C TYR A 262 -14.03 -7.86 -14.04
N VAL A 263 -13.60 -8.81 -13.20
CA VAL A 263 -12.21 -9.28 -13.10
C VAL A 263 -11.93 -10.36 -14.14
N ILE A 264 -10.76 -10.29 -14.78
CA ILE A 264 -10.23 -11.34 -15.65
C ILE A 264 -8.92 -11.91 -15.06
N PRO A 265 -8.45 -13.09 -15.52
CA PRO A 265 -7.21 -13.70 -15.00
C PRO A 265 -5.98 -12.78 -15.09
N ASP A 266 -5.91 -11.93 -16.12
CA ASP A 266 -4.80 -11.01 -16.29
C ASP A 266 -4.74 -9.93 -15.19
N ASP A 267 -5.89 -9.55 -14.60
CA ASP A 267 -5.91 -8.64 -13.44
C ASP A 267 -5.26 -9.28 -12.23
N VAL A 268 -5.54 -10.57 -12.02
CA VAL A 268 -4.89 -11.35 -10.93
C VAL A 268 -3.39 -11.44 -11.17
N CYS A 269 -2.97 -11.79 -12.40
CA CYS A 269 -1.55 -11.87 -12.74
C CYS A 269 -0.82 -10.55 -12.54
N ALA A 270 -1.45 -9.43 -12.88
CA ALA A 270 -0.84 -8.10 -12.76
C ALA A 270 -0.55 -7.69 -11.32
N VAL A 271 -1.39 -8.11 -10.37
CA VAL A 271 -1.26 -7.69 -8.96
C VAL A 271 -0.62 -8.74 -8.06
N PHE A 272 -0.65 -10.02 -8.44
CA PHE A 272 -0.21 -11.13 -7.61
C PHE A 272 1.23 -11.00 -7.08
N PRO A 273 2.23 -10.61 -7.89
CA PRO A 273 3.59 -10.43 -7.40
C PRO A 273 3.69 -9.36 -6.30
N ASP A 274 3.15 -8.17 -6.52
CA ASP A 274 3.25 -7.04 -5.59
C ASP A 274 2.46 -7.28 -4.29
N VAL A 275 1.37 -8.06 -4.37
CA VAL A 275 0.59 -8.48 -3.19
C VAL A 275 1.29 -9.58 -2.42
N CYS A 276 1.98 -10.51 -3.09
CA CYS A 276 2.44 -11.75 -2.46
C CYS A 276 3.93 -11.75 -2.08
N VAL A 277 4.76 -10.87 -2.64
CA VAL A 277 6.23 -10.92 -2.49
C VAL A 277 6.69 -10.86 -1.02
N HIS A 278 6.08 -10.00 -0.22
CA HIS A 278 6.42 -9.83 1.20
C HIS A 278 5.75 -10.85 2.14
N ARG A 279 4.90 -11.71 1.59
CA ARG A 279 4.16 -12.73 2.32
C ARG A 279 4.82 -14.11 2.28
N LEU A 280 5.84 -14.27 1.42
CA LEU A 280 6.58 -15.52 1.32
C LEU A 280 7.79 -15.52 2.25
N ILE A 281 7.90 -16.52 3.11
CA ILE A 281 9.12 -16.80 3.86
C ILE A 281 9.82 -17.99 3.19
N LEU A 282 11.01 -17.72 2.67
CA LEU A 282 11.81 -18.73 1.99
C LEU A 282 12.62 -19.57 3.00
N ASN A 283 12.77 -20.86 2.70
CA ASN A 283 13.61 -21.76 3.49
C ASN A 283 15.10 -21.66 3.11
N SER A 284 15.95 -22.35 3.85
CA SER A 284 17.40 -22.38 3.61
C SER A 284 17.76 -22.97 2.25
N LYS A 285 16.97 -23.91 1.74
CA LYS A 285 17.20 -24.53 0.41
C LYS A 285 17.02 -23.51 -0.71
N ALA A 286 16.02 -22.63 -0.60
CA ALA A 286 15.84 -21.53 -1.55
C ALA A 286 17.05 -20.60 -1.59
N ARG A 287 17.57 -20.23 -0.41
CA ARG A 287 18.77 -19.36 -0.32
C ARG A 287 20.02 -19.98 -0.92
N LEU A 288 20.21 -21.29 -0.74
CA LEU A 288 21.35 -22.02 -1.31
C LEU A 288 21.29 -22.14 -2.84
N GLN A 289 20.11 -22.01 -3.43
CA GLN A 289 19.88 -22.11 -4.87
C GLN A 289 19.50 -20.78 -5.51
N ASP A 290 19.75 -19.66 -4.82
CA ASP A 290 19.47 -18.29 -5.28
C ASP A 290 18.03 -18.03 -5.74
N TYR A 291 17.05 -18.78 -5.17
CA TYR A 291 15.64 -18.51 -5.39
C TYR A 291 15.20 -17.27 -4.62
N THR A 292 14.53 -16.37 -5.32
CA THR A 292 13.88 -15.19 -4.73
C THR A 292 12.36 -15.39 -4.64
N ALA A 293 11.68 -14.65 -3.76
CA ALA A 293 10.22 -14.66 -3.67
C ALA A 293 9.58 -14.27 -5.03
N ALA A 294 10.13 -13.27 -5.70
CA ALA A 294 9.67 -12.84 -7.02
C ALA A 294 9.76 -13.96 -8.07
N LEU A 295 10.87 -14.70 -8.12
CA LEU A 295 11.06 -15.83 -9.04
C LEU A 295 10.05 -16.95 -8.74
N ILE A 296 9.81 -17.26 -7.47
CA ILE A 296 8.85 -18.29 -7.06
C ILE A 296 7.44 -17.88 -7.49
N LEU A 297 7.03 -16.63 -7.24
CA LEU A 297 5.72 -16.13 -7.65
C LEU A 297 5.53 -16.16 -9.17
N GLN A 298 6.56 -15.82 -9.93
CA GLN A 298 6.53 -15.91 -11.39
C GLN A 298 6.35 -17.36 -11.86
N ASN A 299 7.07 -18.31 -11.25
CA ASN A 299 6.91 -19.74 -11.56
C ASN A 299 5.52 -20.25 -11.21
N VAL A 300 4.94 -19.83 -10.08
CA VAL A 300 3.56 -20.15 -9.69
C VAL A 300 2.58 -19.63 -10.75
N LEU A 301 2.69 -18.38 -11.15
CA LEU A 301 1.81 -17.79 -12.19
C LEU A 301 1.90 -18.53 -13.54
N THR A 302 3.08 -19.02 -13.91
CA THR A 302 3.26 -19.74 -15.18
C THR A 302 2.82 -21.21 -15.11
N SER A 303 2.73 -21.79 -13.92
CA SER A 303 2.35 -23.21 -13.72
C SER A 303 0.84 -23.44 -13.71
N VAL A 304 0.03 -22.41 -13.44
CA VAL A 304 -1.43 -22.52 -13.42
C VAL A 304 -2.04 -22.04 -14.73
N GLN A 305 -2.90 -22.87 -15.30
CA GLN A 305 -3.63 -22.50 -16.53
C GLN A 305 -4.65 -21.38 -16.22
N LYS A 306 -4.57 -20.27 -16.95
CA LYS A 306 -5.55 -19.19 -16.84
C LYS A 306 -6.94 -19.71 -17.29
N PRO A 307 -8.01 -19.41 -16.55
CA PRO A 307 -9.38 -19.64 -16.99
C PRO A 307 -9.68 -18.91 -18.32
N ASP A 308 -10.54 -19.49 -19.17
CA ASP A 308 -10.90 -18.86 -20.46
C ASP A 308 -11.79 -17.62 -20.23
N VAL A 309 -11.39 -16.50 -20.82
CA VAL A 309 -12.05 -15.19 -20.66
C VAL A 309 -13.44 -15.16 -21.34
N ARG A 310 -13.71 -16.00 -22.34
CA ARG A 310 -14.98 -16.03 -23.07
C ARG A 310 -16.19 -16.34 -22.19
N GLU A 311 -15.98 -16.90 -21.01
CA GLU A 311 -17.03 -17.30 -20.09
C GLU A 311 -17.38 -16.21 -19.06
N PHE A 312 -16.65 -15.07 -19.02
CA PHE A 312 -16.88 -13.97 -18.09
C PHE A 312 -17.80 -12.88 -18.65
N SER A 313 -18.00 -12.82 -19.97
CA SER A 313 -18.79 -11.79 -20.66
C SER A 313 -20.26 -12.14 -20.84
N SER A 314 -20.73 -13.30 -20.32
CA SER A 314 -22.13 -13.69 -20.43
C SER A 314 -22.88 -13.46 -19.12
N LYS A 315 -23.36 -12.22 -18.93
CA LYS A 315 -24.61 -11.88 -18.22
C LYS A 315 -25.22 -10.62 -18.81
#